data_73aa2b36efc504cc70ea53c58c826ef1
#
_entry.id   73aa2b36efc504cc70ea53c58c826ef1
#
_cell.length_a   1.000
_cell.length_b   1.000
_cell.length_c   1.000
_cell.angle_alpha   90.00
_cell.angle_beta   90.00
_cell.angle_gamma   90.00
#
_symmetry.space_group_name_H-M   'P 1'
#
loop_
_entity.id
_entity.type
_entity.pdbx_description
1 polymer ?
#
loop_
_entity_poly.entity_id
_entity_poly.type
_entity_poly.pdbx_seq_one_letter_code
_entity_poly.pdbx_strand_id
1 'polypeptide(L)'
;MSATSTSFSYRKTILFGFGFLGISVIWPVFNRFIPLFLQAGNPVFEQQLLAEGRELPNVVGFALAPTLAFFIMTWDNLINVFVQPWVGARSDLTWNRFGRRKGWILLGAPIAIAGFLAVPYATTVAAIALFILITNFGMALFRSPTVAWLGDLIDPEHRGRANGIINLMGGIGFVIASFVLGGLFDSAGRAAPFIGGAIVLAVALLVPLLWVKEPEQLAAAPTSAPTQSVMTSLRQVFNRSDKSGILILLGIICWSTAWEALDTGLSSIAVFGLGLQPGTAAMLSSVGGVAFILFALPAGMLGEKYGRGRIVRIGLLGSVLLLPLAYLIVRGATTFVVCIAAAGALWSLIGVNALPLVYDHGEEDKIGAYTGLYYFSSQTAAIVGPVLGGFLVSTIGGDQHRFLFLFSAFWMGLGWLVMRRVR
;
A
#
# COMPACT_ATOMS: atom_id res chain seq x y z
N MET A 1 -39.09 -9.99 17.83
CA MET A 1 -38.39 -11.17 17.27
C MET A 1 -36.97 -11.11 17.74
N SER A 2 -36.56 -11.99 18.65
CA SER A 2 -35.18 -12.04 19.18
C SER A 2 -34.25 -12.45 18.06
N ALA A 3 -33.36 -11.54 17.67
CA ALA A 3 -32.24 -11.88 16.80
C ALA A 3 -31.40 -12.94 17.53
N THR A 4 -31.43 -14.17 17.04
CA THR A 4 -30.47 -15.20 17.46
C THR A 4 -29.10 -14.69 17.10
N SER A 5 -28.32 -14.24 18.10
CA SER A 5 -26.94 -13.87 17.91
C SER A 5 -26.19 -15.09 17.36
N THR A 6 -25.84 -15.06 16.09
CA THR A 6 -25.02 -16.11 15.50
C THR A 6 -23.64 -16.06 16.13
N SER A 7 -23.18 -17.17 16.72
CA SER A 7 -21.86 -17.22 17.33
C SER A 7 -20.79 -16.94 16.29
N PHE A 8 -19.77 -16.13 16.65
CA PHE A 8 -18.65 -15.80 15.77
C PHE A 8 -17.90 -17.06 15.31
N SER A 9 -17.76 -17.26 14.01
CA SER A 9 -17.08 -18.41 13.43
C SER A 9 -15.64 -18.07 13.02
N TYR A 10 -14.66 -18.44 13.84
CA TYR A 10 -13.24 -18.32 13.53
C TYR A 10 -12.87 -19.06 12.24
N ARG A 11 -13.39 -20.28 12.05
CA ARG A 11 -13.14 -21.08 10.85
C ARG A 11 -13.55 -20.35 9.58
N LYS A 12 -14.76 -19.81 9.53
CA LYS A 12 -15.27 -19.06 8.38
C LYS A 12 -14.42 -17.81 8.11
N THR A 13 -14.04 -17.10 9.17
CA THR A 13 -13.23 -15.88 9.07
C THR A 13 -11.81 -16.19 8.57
N ILE A 14 -11.17 -17.26 9.04
CA ILE A 14 -9.85 -17.68 8.55
C ILE A 14 -9.92 -18.10 7.08
N LEU A 15 -10.90 -18.94 6.69
CA LEU A 15 -11.09 -19.35 5.29
C LEU A 15 -11.27 -18.13 4.37
N PHE A 16 -12.04 -17.16 4.80
CA PHE A 16 -12.20 -15.91 4.09
C PHE A 16 -10.91 -15.06 4.08
N GLY A 17 -10.15 -15.05 5.18
CA GLY A 17 -8.89 -14.32 5.34
C GLY A 17 -7.81 -14.73 4.34
N PHE A 18 -7.87 -15.95 3.78
CA PHE A 18 -6.98 -16.36 2.70
C PHE A 18 -7.07 -15.47 1.46
N GLY A 19 -8.23 -14.88 1.17
CA GLY A 19 -8.35 -13.88 0.10
C GLY A 19 -7.45 -12.65 0.33
N PHE A 20 -7.37 -12.18 1.58
CA PHE A 20 -6.49 -11.07 1.95
C PHE A 20 -5.01 -11.46 1.97
N LEU A 21 -4.68 -12.68 2.41
CA LEU A 21 -3.34 -13.21 2.29
C LEU A 21 -2.87 -13.17 0.82
N GLY A 22 -3.68 -13.68 -0.10
CA GLY A 22 -3.37 -13.66 -1.53
C GLY A 22 -3.15 -12.25 -2.07
N ILE A 23 -4.04 -11.30 -1.76
CA ILE A 23 -3.88 -9.89 -2.15
C ILE A 23 -2.56 -9.32 -1.62
N SER A 24 -2.23 -9.61 -0.36
CA SER A 24 -1.05 -9.05 0.31
C SER A 24 0.28 -9.66 -0.15
N VAL A 25 0.27 -10.78 -0.86
CA VAL A 25 1.48 -11.38 -1.45
C VAL A 25 1.94 -10.63 -2.70
N ILE A 26 1.02 -10.12 -3.50
CA ILE A 26 1.36 -9.49 -4.79
C ILE A 26 2.09 -8.17 -4.60
N TRP A 27 1.63 -7.32 -3.68
CA TRP A 27 2.13 -5.96 -3.56
C TRP A 27 3.61 -5.84 -3.18
N PRO A 28 4.16 -6.61 -2.21
CA PRO A 28 5.59 -6.54 -1.92
C PRO A 28 6.46 -6.96 -3.11
N VAL A 29 6.09 -8.01 -3.84
CA VAL A 29 6.82 -8.43 -5.05
C VAL A 29 6.73 -7.33 -6.10
N PHE A 30 5.55 -6.80 -6.37
CA PHE A 30 5.30 -5.74 -7.34
C PHE A 30 6.12 -4.48 -6.99
N ASN A 31 5.96 -3.96 -5.77
CA ASN A 31 6.55 -2.69 -5.37
C ASN A 31 8.08 -2.75 -5.20
N ARG A 32 8.66 -3.93 -4.94
CA ARG A 32 10.11 -4.05 -4.77
C ARG A 32 10.85 -4.35 -6.06
N PHE A 33 10.28 -5.11 -6.99
CA PHE A 33 11.00 -5.50 -8.20
C PHE A 33 10.67 -4.67 -9.44
N ILE A 34 9.46 -4.17 -9.61
CA ILE A 34 9.12 -3.39 -10.81
C ILE A 34 9.93 -2.09 -10.92
N PRO A 35 10.13 -1.28 -9.86
CA PRO A 35 11.01 -0.11 -9.93
C PRO A 35 12.43 -0.47 -10.40
N LEU A 36 12.93 -1.66 -10.00
CA LEU A 36 14.25 -2.13 -10.42
C LEU A 36 14.26 -2.48 -11.90
N PHE A 37 13.26 -3.19 -12.40
CA PHE A 37 13.16 -3.52 -13.83
C PHE A 37 13.02 -2.28 -14.72
N LEU A 38 12.33 -1.25 -14.24
CA LEU A 38 12.18 -0.02 -15.00
C LEU A 38 13.51 0.75 -15.10
N GLN A 39 14.35 0.73 -14.06
CA GLN A 39 15.53 1.60 -13.93
C GLN A 39 16.87 0.90 -14.19
N ALA A 40 16.99 -0.42 -13.99
CA ALA A 40 18.26 -1.12 -14.20
C ALA A 40 18.77 -0.96 -15.64
N GLY A 41 20.09 -0.96 -15.79
CA GLY A 41 20.77 -0.65 -17.06
C GLY A 41 20.94 0.86 -17.32
N ASN A 42 20.53 1.72 -16.38
CA ASN A 42 20.78 3.15 -16.49
C ASN A 42 22.27 3.42 -16.22
N PRO A 43 23.01 3.98 -17.21
CA PRO A 43 24.47 4.14 -17.11
C PRO A 43 24.88 5.08 -15.98
N VAL A 44 24.03 6.01 -15.56
CA VAL A 44 24.34 6.93 -14.45
C VAL A 44 24.45 6.16 -13.15
N PHE A 45 23.52 5.21 -12.88
CA PHE A 45 23.56 4.40 -11.65
C PHE A 45 24.76 3.46 -11.63
N GLU A 46 25.06 2.83 -12.79
CA GLU A 46 26.19 1.91 -12.91
C GLU A 46 27.52 2.65 -12.69
N GLN A 47 27.68 3.83 -13.29
CA GLN A 47 28.86 4.66 -13.07
C GLN A 47 29.01 5.11 -11.62
N GLN A 48 27.92 5.49 -10.95
CA GLN A 48 27.95 5.87 -9.53
C GLN A 48 28.39 4.71 -8.64
N LEU A 49 27.83 3.49 -8.86
CA LEU A 49 28.22 2.31 -8.09
C LEU A 49 29.71 1.97 -8.30
N LEU A 50 30.18 1.96 -9.54
CA LEU A 50 31.59 1.69 -9.87
C LEU A 50 32.53 2.75 -9.28
N ALA A 51 32.14 4.02 -9.30
CA ALA A 51 32.94 5.11 -8.69
C ALA A 51 33.05 4.97 -7.16
N GLU A 52 32.03 4.33 -6.51
CA GLU A 52 32.07 4.00 -5.08
C GLU A 52 32.76 2.64 -4.79
N GLY A 53 33.31 1.97 -5.80
CA GLY A 53 33.93 0.63 -5.67
C GLY A 53 32.98 -0.49 -5.36
N ARG A 54 31.71 -0.36 -5.76
CA ARG A 54 30.65 -1.35 -5.55
C ARG A 54 30.48 -2.25 -6.76
N GLU A 55 30.01 -3.48 -6.52
CA GLU A 55 29.63 -4.38 -7.58
C GLU A 55 28.31 -3.96 -8.21
N LEU A 56 28.16 -4.24 -9.51
CA LEU A 56 26.89 -4.03 -10.20
C LEU A 56 25.86 -5.10 -9.79
N PRO A 57 24.63 -4.69 -9.49
CA PRO A 57 23.58 -5.63 -9.14
C PRO A 57 23.19 -6.49 -10.35
N ASN A 58 22.90 -7.77 -10.11
CA ASN A 58 22.47 -8.70 -11.16
C ASN A 58 20.99 -8.49 -11.49
N VAL A 59 20.68 -7.41 -12.18
CA VAL A 59 19.34 -7.09 -12.66
C VAL A 59 19.38 -6.42 -14.02
N VAL A 60 18.54 -6.90 -14.94
CA VAL A 60 18.37 -6.33 -16.28
C VAL A 60 17.06 -5.54 -16.31
N GLY A 61 17.10 -4.36 -16.90
CA GLY A 61 15.93 -3.48 -16.98
C GLY A 61 15.94 -2.59 -18.21
N PHE A 62 15.18 -1.49 -18.14
CA PHE A 62 14.88 -0.62 -19.26
C PHE A 62 15.57 0.74 -19.21
N ALA A 63 16.49 0.94 -18.27
CA ALA A 63 17.29 2.16 -18.11
C ALA A 63 16.46 3.46 -17.97
N LEU A 64 15.22 3.39 -17.48
CA LEU A 64 14.37 4.57 -17.32
C LEU A 64 14.88 5.47 -16.20
N ALA A 65 14.71 6.78 -16.40
CA ALA A 65 14.95 7.76 -15.34
C ALA A 65 13.96 7.56 -14.18
N PRO A 66 14.36 7.89 -12.92
CA PRO A 66 13.52 7.76 -11.74
C PRO A 66 12.13 8.40 -11.88
N THR A 67 12.06 9.59 -12.51
CA THR A 67 10.78 10.28 -12.76
C THR A 67 9.79 9.40 -13.51
N LEU A 68 10.21 8.80 -14.63
CA LEU A 68 9.33 7.98 -15.46
C LEU A 68 9.02 6.64 -14.78
N ALA A 69 10.02 6.02 -14.16
CA ALA A 69 9.82 4.76 -13.43
C ALA A 69 8.81 4.92 -12.30
N PHE A 70 8.93 5.98 -11.49
CA PHE A 70 8.02 6.23 -10.38
C PHE A 70 6.63 6.69 -10.85
N PHE A 71 6.54 7.41 -11.97
CA PHE A 71 5.25 7.70 -12.59
C PHE A 71 4.51 6.42 -13.01
N ILE A 72 5.20 5.46 -13.63
CA ILE A 72 4.59 4.17 -14.00
C ILE A 72 4.11 3.42 -12.75
N MET A 73 4.82 3.51 -11.63
CA MET A 73 4.42 2.90 -10.37
C MET A 73 3.13 3.48 -9.78
N THR A 74 2.72 4.68 -10.17
CA THR A 74 1.45 5.27 -9.67
C THR A 74 0.20 4.80 -10.44
N TRP A 75 0.36 4.04 -11.51
CA TRP A 75 -0.75 3.61 -12.36
C TRP A 75 -1.73 2.68 -11.64
N ASP A 76 -1.27 1.93 -10.64
CA ASP A 76 -2.14 1.16 -9.76
C ASP A 76 -3.14 2.06 -9.03
N ASN A 77 -2.66 3.16 -8.47
CA ASN A 77 -3.50 4.13 -7.76
C ASN A 77 -4.47 4.84 -8.72
N LEU A 78 -4.00 5.21 -9.92
CA LEU A 78 -4.85 5.80 -10.96
C LEU A 78 -5.99 4.85 -11.36
N ILE A 79 -5.69 3.58 -11.63
CA ILE A 79 -6.69 2.57 -11.97
C ILE A 79 -7.66 2.36 -10.80
N ASN A 80 -7.13 2.26 -9.58
CA ASN A 80 -7.91 1.97 -8.39
C ASN A 80 -8.92 3.08 -8.07
N VAL A 81 -8.58 4.35 -8.31
CA VAL A 81 -9.49 5.49 -8.09
C VAL A 81 -10.77 5.38 -8.93
N PHE A 82 -10.68 4.86 -10.15
CA PHE A 82 -11.82 4.74 -11.06
C PHE A 82 -12.46 3.35 -11.06
N VAL A 83 -11.64 2.31 -11.14
CA VAL A 83 -12.13 0.93 -11.34
C VAL A 83 -12.71 0.34 -10.05
N GLN A 84 -12.07 0.56 -8.90
CA GLN A 84 -12.54 -0.06 -7.64
C GLN A 84 -13.94 0.41 -7.22
N PRO A 85 -14.28 1.72 -7.22
CA PRO A 85 -15.65 2.16 -6.90
C PRO A 85 -16.67 1.64 -7.90
N TRP A 86 -16.32 1.63 -9.20
CA TRP A 86 -17.21 1.10 -10.24
C TRP A 86 -17.47 -0.40 -10.06
N VAL A 87 -16.42 -1.19 -9.84
CA VAL A 87 -16.54 -2.63 -9.58
C VAL A 87 -17.29 -2.89 -8.28
N GLY A 88 -16.99 -2.12 -7.22
CA GLY A 88 -17.69 -2.22 -5.94
C GLY A 88 -19.20 -2.07 -6.12
N ALA A 89 -19.64 -0.96 -6.72
CA ALA A 89 -21.04 -0.70 -6.98
C ALA A 89 -21.68 -1.75 -7.91
N ARG A 90 -20.96 -2.15 -8.96
CA ARG A 90 -21.47 -3.15 -9.90
C ARG A 90 -21.59 -4.53 -9.25
N SER A 91 -20.63 -4.90 -8.40
CA SER A 91 -20.65 -6.18 -7.68
C SER A 91 -21.80 -6.25 -6.67
N ASP A 92 -22.25 -5.11 -6.13
CA ASP A 92 -23.40 -5.03 -5.23
C ASP A 92 -24.71 -5.37 -5.94
N LEU A 93 -24.80 -5.11 -7.25
CA LEU A 93 -25.97 -5.31 -8.09
C LEU A 93 -25.99 -6.65 -8.84
N THR A 94 -24.87 -7.36 -8.87
CA THR A 94 -24.75 -8.60 -9.63
C THR A 94 -24.93 -9.82 -8.74
N TRP A 95 -25.79 -10.74 -9.18
CA TRP A 95 -25.90 -12.09 -8.63
C TRP A 95 -25.84 -13.09 -9.78
N ASN A 96 -24.93 -14.04 -9.71
CA ASN A 96 -24.78 -15.07 -10.73
C ASN A 96 -24.70 -16.47 -10.08
N ARG A 97 -24.50 -17.51 -10.89
CA ARG A 97 -24.41 -18.90 -10.42
C ARG A 97 -23.32 -19.16 -9.35
N PHE A 98 -22.37 -18.26 -9.22
CA PHE A 98 -21.28 -18.37 -8.23
C PHE A 98 -21.56 -17.52 -6.98
N GLY A 99 -22.57 -16.65 -7.02
CA GLY A 99 -22.89 -15.68 -5.99
C GLY A 99 -22.69 -14.23 -6.43
N ARG A 100 -22.61 -13.33 -5.45
CA ARG A 100 -22.47 -11.87 -5.64
C ARG A 100 -21.02 -11.46 -5.93
N ARG A 101 -20.08 -11.95 -5.14
CA ARG A 101 -18.67 -11.52 -5.16
C ARG A 101 -17.76 -12.50 -5.91
N LYS A 102 -18.01 -13.79 -5.78
CA LYS A 102 -17.16 -14.84 -6.39
C LYS A 102 -16.98 -14.70 -7.89
N GLY A 103 -18.03 -14.30 -8.62
CA GLY A 103 -17.93 -14.10 -10.08
C GLY A 103 -16.88 -13.05 -10.47
N TRP A 104 -16.79 -11.96 -9.70
CA TRP A 104 -15.80 -10.91 -9.92
C TRP A 104 -14.39 -11.37 -9.56
N ILE A 105 -14.23 -12.17 -8.50
CA ILE A 105 -12.95 -12.75 -8.12
C ILE A 105 -12.46 -13.71 -9.19
N LEU A 106 -13.34 -14.58 -9.69
CA LEU A 106 -13.04 -15.54 -10.76
C LEU A 106 -12.68 -14.85 -12.09
N LEU A 107 -13.20 -13.65 -12.34
CA LEU A 107 -12.86 -12.85 -13.52
C LEU A 107 -11.53 -12.11 -13.33
N GLY A 108 -11.38 -11.41 -12.22
CA GLY A 108 -10.26 -10.49 -12.00
C GLY A 108 -8.94 -11.21 -11.66
N ALA A 109 -8.99 -12.27 -10.85
CA ALA A 109 -7.79 -12.95 -10.39
C ALA A 109 -6.97 -13.60 -11.53
N PRO A 110 -7.55 -14.32 -12.52
CA PRO A 110 -6.77 -14.83 -13.65
C PRO A 110 -6.13 -13.73 -14.48
N ILE A 111 -6.81 -12.59 -14.69
CA ILE A 111 -6.28 -11.43 -15.39
C ILE A 111 -5.07 -10.86 -14.65
N ALA A 112 -5.20 -10.66 -13.34
CA ALA A 112 -4.10 -10.18 -12.49
C ALA A 112 -2.90 -11.15 -12.52
N ILE A 113 -3.14 -12.44 -12.36
CA ILE A 113 -2.11 -13.48 -12.40
C ILE A 113 -1.40 -13.51 -13.74
N ALA A 114 -2.13 -13.45 -14.86
CA ALA A 114 -1.55 -13.47 -16.20
C ALA A 114 -0.64 -12.25 -16.42
N GLY A 115 -1.11 -11.04 -16.09
CA GLY A 115 -0.29 -9.83 -16.16
C GLY A 115 0.95 -9.92 -15.26
N PHE A 116 0.77 -10.32 -14.02
CA PHE A 116 1.85 -10.42 -13.03
C PHE A 116 2.94 -11.43 -13.44
N LEU A 117 2.55 -12.59 -13.97
CA LEU A 117 3.48 -13.58 -14.49
C LEU A 117 4.22 -13.11 -15.76
N ALA A 118 3.61 -12.23 -16.54
CA ALA A 118 4.22 -11.71 -17.76
C ALA A 118 5.28 -10.62 -17.50
N VAL A 119 5.19 -9.89 -16.36
CA VAL A 119 6.11 -8.80 -16.02
C VAL A 119 7.59 -9.18 -16.15
N PRO A 120 8.10 -10.27 -15.53
CA PRO A 120 9.53 -10.60 -15.59
C PRO A 120 10.01 -11.02 -17.01
N TYR A 121 9.12 -11.29 -17.92
CA TYR A 121 9.43 -11.68 -19.31
C TYR A 121 9.31 -10.52 -20.31
N ALA A 122 8.98 -9.31 -19.84
CA ALA A 122 8.91 -8.14 -20.70
C ALA A 122 10.28 -7.83 -21.32
N THR A 123 10.30 -7.59 -22.64
CA THR A 123 11.49 -7.27 -23.43
C THR A 123 11.52 -5.82 -23.90
N THR A 124 10.41 -5.09 -23.73
CA THR A 124 10.29 -3.67 -24.10
C THR A 124 9.57 -2.88 -23.00
N VAL A 125 9.79 -1.56 -22.98
CA VAL A 125 9.08 -0.65 -22.05
C VAL A 125 7.57 -0.72 -22.26
N ALA A 126 7.11 -0.81 -23.51
CA ALA A 126 5.69 -0.94 -23.80
C ALA A 126 5.09 -2.26 -23.28
N ALA A 127 5.83 -3.35 -23.37
CA ALA A 127 5.39 -4.65 -22.87
C ALA A 127 5.28 -4.65 -21.33
N ILE A 128 6.31 -4.16 -20.61
CA ILE A 128 6.23 -4.11 -19.14
C ILE A 128 5.12 -3.17 -18.68
N ALA A 129 4.95 -2.03 -19.33
CA ALA A 129 3.86 -1.09 -19.03
C ALA A 129 2.48 -1.74 -19.23
N LEU A 130 2.29 -2.48 -20.32
CA LEU A 130 1.06 -3.22 -20.59
C LEU A 130 0.81 -4.30 -19.53
N PHE A 131 1.82 -5.07 -19.13
CA PHE A 131 1.68 -6.13 -18.14
C PHE A 131 1.39 -5.56 -16.75
N ILE A 132 1.97 -4.41 -16.39
CA ILE A 132 1.62 -3.64 -15.19
C ILE A 132 0.15 -3.22 -15.23
N LEU A 133 -0.33 -2.66 -16.34
CA LEU A 133 -1.74 -2.26 -16.48
C LEU A 133 -2.69 -3.45 -16.36
N ILE A 134 -2.39 -4.59 -17.01
CA ILE A 134 -3.18 -5.82 -16.93
C ILE A 134 -3.22 -6.32 -15.48
N THR A 135 -2.08 -6.35 -14.80
CA THR A 135 -1.99 -6.75 -13.39
C THR A 135 -2.88 -5.87 -12.52
N ASN A 136 -2.71 -4.55 -12.60
CA ASN A 136 -3.43 -3.59 -11.78
C ASN A 136 -4.93 -3.58 -12.07
N PHE A 137 -5.32 -3.71 -13.34
CA PHE A 137 -6.73 -3.83 -13.73
C PHE A 137 -7.36 -5.11 -13.15
N GLY A 138 -6.69 -6.26 -13.30
CA GLY A 138 -7.15 -7.52 -12.71
C GLY A 138 -7.25 -7.44 -11.18
N MET A 139 -6.26 -6.84 -10.52
CA MET A 139 -6.28 -6.59 -9.07
C MET A 139 -7.47 -5.71 -8.67
N ALA A 140 -7.74 -4.62 -9.39
CA ALA A 140 -8.86 -3.73 -9.11
C ALA A 140 -10.22 -4.45 -9.23
N LEU A 141 -10.36 -5.35 -10.22
CA LEU A 141 -11.59 -6.14 -10.46
C LEU A 141 -11.92 -7.07 -9.30
N PHE A 142 -10.94 -7.76 -8.70
CA PHE A 142 -11.26 -8.74 -7.66
C PHE A 142 -11.04 -8.23 -6.23
N ARG A 143 -10.14 -7.24 -6.01
CA ARG A 143 -9.83 -6.74 -4.66
C ARG A 143 -11.04 -6.08 -4.00
N SER A 144 -11.73 -5.18 -4.71
CA SER A 144 -12.91 -4.50 -4.16
C SER A 144 -14.02 -5.46 -3.75
N PRO A 145 -14.46 -6.44 -4.57
CA PRO A 145 -15.40 -7.48 -4.15
C PRO A 145 -14.89 -8.34 -2.99
N THR A 146 -13.59 -8.66 -2.95
CA THR A 146 -13.01 -9.44 -1.84
C THR A 146 -13.10 -8.68 -0.52
N VAL A 147 -12.81 -7.38 -0.52
CA VAL A 147 -12.93 -6.55 0.68
C VAL A 147 -14.39 -6.38 1.11
N ALA A 148 -15.27 -6.10 0.16
CA ALA A 148 -16.72 -5.95 0.43
C ALA A 148 -17.37 -7.23 0.98
N TRP A 149 -16.80 -8.38 0.64
CA TRP A 149 -17.28 -9.70 1.11
C TRP A 149 -17.25 -9.84 2.64
N LEU A 150 -16.33 -9.13 3.32
CA LEU A 150 -16.33 -9.05 4.78
C LEU A 150 -17.66 -8.53 5.33
N GLY A 151 -18.19 -7.44 4.74
CA GLY A 151 -19.47 -6.86 5.11
C GLY A 151 -20.66 -7.77 4.86
N ASP A 152 -20.57 -8.58 3.79
CA ASP A 152 -21.60 -9.52 3.37
C ASP A 152 -21.63 -10.81 4.24
N LEU A 153 -20.49 -11.22 4.80
CA LEU A 153 -20.32 -12.51 5.49
C LEU A 153 -20.32 -12.42 7.01
N ILE A 154 -20.06 -11.24 7.58
CA ILE A 154 -19.83 -11.05 9.02
C ILE A 154 -20.79 -10.01 9.57
N ASP A 155 -21.50 -10.39 10.64
CA ASP A 155 -22.41 -9.51 11.35
C ASP A 155 -21.70 -8.27 11.89
N PRO A 156 -22.34 -7.08 11.91
CA PRO A 156 -21.72 -5.82 12.30
C PRO A 156 -20.98 -5.87 13.65
N GLU A 157 -21.54 -6.54 14.65
CA GLU A 157 -20.97 -6.69 15.99
C GLU A 157 -19.65 -7.48 16.01
N HIS A 158 -19.39 -8.33 15.01
CA HIS A 158 -18.23 -9.20 14.91
C HIS A 158 -17.18 -8.72 13.91
N ARG A 159 -17.45 -7.65 13.14
CA ARG A 159 -16.55 -7.13 12.10
C ARG A 159 -15.18 -6.72 12.64
N GLY A 160 -15.12 -6.21 13.88
CA GLY A 160 -13.84 -5.85 14.51
C GLY A 160 -12.92 -7.06 14.70
N ARG A 161 -13.43 -8.17 15.25
CA ARG A 161 -12.66 -9.42 15.40
C ARG A 161 -12.27 -10.02 14.06
N ALA A 162 -13.20 -10.03 13.10
CA ALA A 162 -12.93 -10.54 11.76
C ALA A 162 -11.83 -9.73 11.07
N ASN A 163 -11.87 -8.40 11.16
CA ASN A 163 -10.85 -7.51 10.59
C ASN A 163 -9.47 -7.78 11.21
N GLY A 164 -9.39 -8.06 12.51
CA GLY A 164 -8.13 -8.45 13.16
C GLY A 164 -7.52 -9.72 12.54
N ILE A 165 -8.33 -10.76 12.33
CA ILE A 165 -7.88 -12.03 11.70
C ILE A 165 -7.45 -11.78 10.24
N ILE A 166 -8.23 -11.01 9.50
CA ILE A 166 -7.96 -10.67 8.09
C ILE A 166 -6.63 -9.91 7.96
N ASN A 167 -6.41 -8.91 8.82
CA ASN A 167 -5.16 -8.15 8.82
C ASN A 167 -3.95 -9.04 9.20
N LEU A 168 -4.13 -9.99 10.14
CA LEU A 168 -3.10 -10.98 10.44
C LEU A 168 -2.78 -11.84 9.22
N MET A 169 -3.79 -12.34 8.51
CA MET A 169 -3.60 -13.12 7.27
C MET A 169 -2.90 -12.28 6.19
N GLY A 170 -3.28 -11.00 6.03
CA GLY A 170 -2.59 -10.07 5.16
C GLY A 170 -1.12 -9.86 5.56
N GLY A 171 -0.85 -9.72 6.86
CA GLY A 171 0.51 -9.63 7.40
C GLY A 171 1.36 -10.86 7.10
N ILE A 172 0.78 -12.07 7.23
CA ILE A 172 1.44 -13.33 6.84
C ILE A 172 1.77 -13.31 5.35
N GLY A 173 0.83 -12.90 4.48
CA GLY A 173 1.06 -12.76 3.04
C GLY A 173 2.20 -11.79 2.73
N PHE A 174 2.23 -10.64 3.41
CA PHE A 174 3.32 -9.66 3.30
C PHE A 174 4.68 -10.24 3.67
N VAL A 175 4.77 -10.98 4.78
CA VAL A 175 6.03 -11.63 5.23
C VAL A 175 6.49 -12.69 4.24
N ILE A 176 5.58 -13.55 3.75
CA ILE A 176 5.90 -14.56 2.72
C ILE A 176 6.46 -13.87 1.48
N ALA A 177 5.79 -12.86 0.97
CA ALA A 177 6.20 -12.14 -0.24
C ALA A 177 7.55 -11.45 -0.07
N SER A 178 7.76 -10.79 1.07
CA SER A 178 8.95 -9.98 1.31
C SER A 178 10.20 -10.82 1.56
N PHE A 179 10.09 -11.87 2.37
CA PHE A 179 11.28 -12.60 2.85
C PHE A 179 11.48 -13.94 2.14
N VAL A 180 10.40 -14.69 1.86
CA VAL A 180 10.53 -15.96 1.13
C VAL A 180 10.66 -15.69 -0.36
N LEU A 181 9.67 -15.01 -0.96
CA LEU A 181 9.68 -14.76 -2.40
C LEU A 181 10.75 -13.72 -2.79
N GLY A 182 10.98 -12.70 -1.95
CA GLY A 182 12.04 -11.73 -2.15
C GLY A 182 13.40 -12.40 -2.33
N GLY A 183 13.77 -13.31 -1.43
CA GLY A 183 15.03 -14.05 -1.48
C GLY A 183 15.17 -14.99 -2.69
N LEU A 184 14.05 -15.43 -3.29
CA LEU A 184 14.09 -16.28 -4.49
C LEU A 184 14.64 -15.55 -5.73
N PHE A 185 14.62 -14.24 -5.76
CA PHE A 185 15.17 -13.50 -6.89
C PHE A 185 16.66 -13.79 -7.10
N ASP A 186 17.45 -13.70 -6.02
CA ASP A 186 18.89 -13.86 -6.07
C ASP A 186 19.31 -15.33 -6.29
N SER A 187 18.49 -16.30 -5.85
CA SER A 187 18.82 -17.74 -5.91
C SER A 187 18.22 -18.46 -7.12
N ALA A 188 17.04 -18.07 -7.59
CA ALA A 188 16.27 -18.75 -8.63
C ALA A 188 15.91 -17.85 -9.83
N GLY A 189 16.39 -16.59 -9.84
CA GLY A 189 16.26 -15.65 -10.94
C GLY A 189 15.01 -14.77 -10.88
N ARG A 190 14.98 -13.79 -11.81
CA ARG A 190 14.01 -12.67 -11.82
C ARG A 190 12.54 -13.08 -11.86
N ALA A 191 12.21 -14.24 -12.43
CA ALA A 191 10.85 -14.71 -12.55
C ALA A 191 10.33 -15.42 -11.30
N ALA A 192 11.23 -15.94 -10.45
CA ALA A 192 10.87 -16.78 -9.32
C ALA A 192 9.94 -16.10 -8.29
N PRO A 193 10.14 -14.84 -7.87
CA PRO A 193 9.20 -14.14 -6.98
C PRO A 193 7.80 -13.98 -7.59
N PHE A 194 7.72 -13.74 -8.89
CA PHE A 194 6.45 -13.56 -9.60
C PHE A 194 5.70 -14.87 -9.74
N ILE A 195 6.39 -15.95 -10.09
CA ILE A 195 5.79 -17.29 -10.16
C ILE A 195 5.31 -17.72 -8.77
N GLY A 196 6.17 -17.58 -7.75
CA GLY A 196 5.79 -17.90 -6.37
C GLY A 196 4.60 -17.08 -5.88
N GLY A 197 4.59 -15.78 -6.14
CA GLY A 197 3.49 -14.89 -5.79
C GLY A 197 2.18 -15.27 -6.48
N ALA A 198 2.24 -15.60 -7.77
CA ALA A 198 1.08 -16.06 -8.55
C ALA A 198 0.51 -17.39 -8.01
N ILE A 199 1.37 -18.35 -7.67
CA ILE A 199 0.97 -19.62 -7.06
C ILE A 199 0.29 -19.37 -5.71
N VAL A 200 0.91 -18.57 -4.83
CA VAL A 200 0.33 -18.27 -3.51
C VAL A 200 -0.99 -17.53 -3.66
N LEU A 201 -1.10 -16.54 -4.56
CA LEU A 201 -2.36 -15.85 -4.83
C LEU A 201 -3.44 -16.82 -5.31
N ALA A 202 -3.14 -17.67 -6.30
CA ALA A 202 -4.08 -18.63 -6.86
C ALA A 202 -4.58 -19.61 -5.78
N VAL A 203 -3.67 -20.22 -5.02
CA VAL A 203 -4.01 -21.15 -3.93
C VAL A 203 -4.80 -20.44 -2.84
N ALA A 204 -4.38 -19.26 -2.42
CA ALA A 204 -5.05 -18.48 -1.39
C ALA A 204 -6.48 -18.09 -1.79
N LEU A 205 -6.71 -17.71 -3.05
CA LEU A 205 -8.06 -17.39 -3.52
C LEU A 205 -8.95 -18.63 -3.72
N LEU A 206 -8.38 -19.78 -4.08
CA LEU A 206 -9.15 -21.03 -4.19
C LEU A 206 -9.79 -21.41 -2.86
N VAL A 207 -9.13 -21.15 -1.73
CA VAL A 207 -9.68 -21.48 -0.40
C VAL A 207 -11.05 -20.82 -0.17
N PRO A 208 -11.21 -19.49 -0.18
CA PRO A 208 -12.53 -18.90 0.03
C PRO A 208 -13.52 -19.19 -1.12
N LEU A 209 -13.04 -19.32 -2.36
CA LEU A 209 -13.92 -19.63 -3.49
C LEU A 209 -14.60 -21.00 -3.35
N LEU A 210 -13.88 -22.00 -2.82
CA LEU A 210 -14.40 -23.36 -2.65
C LEU A 210 -15.22 -23.54 -1.37
N TRP A 211 -14.74 -22.99 -0.24
CA TRP A 211 -15.29 -23.30 1.07
C TRP A 211 -16.18 -22.22 1.70
N VAL A 212 -16.13 -20.98 1.22
CA VAL A 212 -17.03 -19.92 1.72
C VAL A 212 -18.28 -19.87 0.86
N LYS A 213 -19.45 -20.04 1.46
CA LYS A 213 -20.77 -19.89 0.79
C LYS A 213 -21.31 -18.49 1.03
N GLU A 214 -21.81 -17.86 -0.01
CA GLU A 214 -22.52 -16.58 0.09
C GLU A 214 -23.98 -16.82 0.48
N PRO A 215 -24.54 -16.02 1.43
CA PRO A 215 -25.94 -16.14 1.81
C PRO A 215 -26.86 -15.74 0.66
N GLU A 216 -27.86 -16.56 0.36
CA GLU A 216 -28.84 -16.31 -0.72
C GLU A 216 -29.68 -15.04 -0.47
N GLN A 217 -29.85 -14.63 0.80
CA GLN A 217 -30.54 -13.39 1.16
C GLN A 217 -29.92 -12.15 0.52
N LEU A 218 -28.62 -12.20 0.16
CA LEU A 218 -27.93 -11.10 -0.54
C LEU A 218 -28.42 -10.91 -1.99
N ALA A 219 -29.08 -11.90 -2.58
CA ALA A 219 -29.65 -11.77 -3.93
C ALA A 219 -30.77 -10.72 -3.98
N ALA A 220 -31.51 -10.55 -2.88
CA ALA A 220 -32.64 -9.64 -2.76
C ALA A 220 -32.32 -8.35 -1.98
N ALA A 221 -31.07 -8.12 -1.57
CA ALA A 221 -30.70 -6.96 -0.76
C ALA A 221 -30.83 -5.66 -1.57
N PRO A 222 -31.50 -4.63 -1.02
CA PRO A 222 -31.63 -3.34 -1.70
C PRO A 222 -30.27 -2.66 -1.84
N THR A 223 -30.12 -1.89 -2.90
CA THR A 223 -28.97 -1.05 -3.22
C THR A 223 -28.64 -0.12 -2.05
N SER A 224 -27.38 -0.03 -1.67
CA SER A 224 -26.89 0.94 -0.70
C SER A 224 -27.30 2.37 -1.08
N ALA A 225 -27.60 3.18 -0.05
CA ALA A 225 -27.90 4.59 -0.23
C ALA A 225 -26.80 5.30 -1.05
N PRO A 226 -27.16 6.29 -1.87
CA PRO A 226 -26.19 7.00 -2.69
C PRO A 226 -25.10 7.62 -1.82
N THR A 227 -23.85 7.21 -2.05
CA THR A 227 -22.69 7.78 -1.37
C THR A 227 -22.60 9.26 -1.72
N GLN A 228 -22.51 10.14 -0.73
CA GLN A 228 -22.33 11.57 -0.99
C GLN A 228 -21.07 11.79 -1.83
N SER A 229 -21.18 12.71 -2.80
CA SER A 229 -20.03 13.07 -3.63
C SER A 229 -18.89 13.61 -2.76
N VAL A 230 -17.64 13.18 -3.02
CA VAL A 230 -16.43 13.70 -2.38
C VAL A 230 -16.38 15.22 -2.43
N MET A 231 -16.79 15.82 -3.55
CA MET A 231 -16.84 17.27 -3.72
C MET A 231 -17.82 17.94 -2.76
N THR A 232 -18.98 17.34 -2.50
CA THR A 232 -19.96 17.84 -1.53
C THR A 232 -19.40 17.76 -0.11
N SER A 233 -18.74 16.66 0.22
CA SER A 233 -18.10 16.46 1.52
C SER A 233 -16.94 17.43 1.74
N LEU A 234 -16.10 17.68 0.74
CA LEU A 234 -15.04 18.70 0.78
C LEU A 234 -15.65 20.09 1.05
N ARG A 235 -16.68 20.48 0.30
CA ARG A 235 -17.32 21.79 0.48
C ARG A 235 -17.89 21.98 1.87
N GLN A 236 -18.46 20.92 2.47
CA GLN A 236 -18.97 20.97 3.84
C GLN A 236 -17.84 21.19 4.86
N VAL A 237 -16.71 20.49 4.73
CA VAL A 237 -15.55 20.65 5.62
C VAL A 237 -14.91 22.03 5.47
N PHE A 238 -14.83 22.56 4.23
CA PHE A 238 -14.29 23.89 3.96
C PHE A 238 -15.15 25.03 4.55
N ASN A 239 -16.47 24.85 4.63
CA ASN A 239 -17.39 25.86 5.12
C ASN A 239 -17.50 25.90 6.66
N ARG A 240 -16.85 24.98 7.38
CA ARG A 240 -16.83 24.97 8.83
C ARG A 240 -16.00 26.12 9.40
N SER A 241 -16.43 26.67 10.53
CA SER A 241 -15.67 27.65 11.30
C SER A 241 -14.40 27.03 11.93
N ASP A 242 -14.47 25.78 12.40
CA ASP A 242 -13.29 25.03 12.81
C ASP A 242 -12.56 24.44 11.59
N LYS A 243 -11.33 24.89 11.39
CA LYS A 243 -10.47 24.46 10.27
C LYS A 243 -9.63 23.21 10.59
N SER A 244 -9.76 22.61 11.77
CA SER A 244 -8.98 21.42 12.17
C SER A 244 -9.13 20.27 11.20
N GLY A 245 -10.34 20.00 10.70
CA GLY A 245 -10.57 18.97 9.69
C GLY A 245 -9.80 19.19 8.39
N ILE A 246 -9.74 20.41 7.87
CA ILE A 246 -8.96 20.76 6.66
C ILE A 246 -7.46 20.59 6.93
N LEU A 247 -6.99 21.04 8.09
CA LEU A 247 -5.59 20.92 8.45
C LEU A 247 -5.17 19.46 8.57
N ILE A 248 -6.03 18.59 9.11
CA ILE A 248 -5.76 17.16 9.19
C ILE A 248 -5.67 16.56 7.77
N LEU A 249 -6.60 16.88 6.85
CA LEU A 249 -6.57 16.39 5.47
C LEU A 249 -5.30 16.87 4.72
N LEU A 250 -4.89 18.13 4.91
CA LEU A 250 -3.63 18.64 4.39
C LEU A 250 -2.42 17.92 5.00
N GLY A 251 -2.46 17.66 6.31
CA GLY A 251 -1.46 16.85 6.99
C GLY A 251 -1.35 15.46 6.35
N ILE A 252 -2.49 14.79 6.10
CA ILE A 252 -2.54 13.47 5.43
C ILE A 252 -1.87 13.55 4.05
N ILE A 253 -2.16 14.56 3.24
CA ILE A 253 -1.50 14.74 1.95
C ILE A 253 0.01 14.86 2.13
N CYS A 254 0.47 15.67 3.08
CA CYS A 254 1.90 15.88 3.30
C CYS A 254 2.62 14.59 3.71
N TRP A 255 2.20 13.93 4.79
CA TRP A 255 2.93 12.75 5.27
C TRP A 255 2.76 11.53 4.37
N SER A 256 1.61 11.38 3.68
CA SER A 256 1.43 10.31 2.71
C SER A 256 2.29 10.54 1.47
N THR A 257 2.41 11.78 0.97
CA THR A 257 3.35 12.14 -0.11
C THR A 257 4.79 11.73 0.24
N ALA A 258 5.23 12.01 1.48
CA ALA A 258 6.53 11.62 1.96
C ALA A 258 6.72 10.10 1.98
N TRP A 259 5.75 9.39 2.53
CA TRP A 259 5.83 7.94 2.70
C TRP A 259 5.78 7.20 1.37
N GLU A 260 4.83 7.54 0.50
CA GLU A 260 4.65 6.88 -0.79
C GLU A 260 5.86 7.06 -1.72
N ALA A 261 6.45 8.25 -1.72
CA ALA A 261 7.69 8.49 -2.47
C ALA A 261 8.86 7.65 -1.94
N LEU A 262 9.02 7.59 -0.60
CA LEU A 262 10.06 6.81 0.03
C LEU A 262 9.86 5.31 -0.21
N ASP A 263 8.67 4.79 0.04
CA ASP A 263 8.36 3.36 -0.10
C ASP A 263 8.57 2.87 -1.55
N THR A 264 8.14 3.66 -2.53
CA THR A 264 8.36 3.37 -3.96
C THR A 264 9.84 3.29 -4.30
N GLY A 265 10.68 4.13 -3.68
CA GLY A 265 12.12 4.20 -3.96
C GLY A 265 13.00 3.32 -3.09
N LEU A 266 12.48 2.63 -2.06
CA LEU A 266 13.32 1.89 -1.10
C LEU A 266 14.20 0.82 -1.76
N SER A 267 13.64 0.01 -2.66
CA SER A 267 14.43 -0.99 -3.38
C SER A 267 15.46 -0.34 -4.32
N SER A 268 15.12 0.79 -4.94
CA SER A 268 16.05 1.54 -5.78
C SER A 268 17.20 2.15 -4.95
N ILE A 269 16.94 2.67 -3.74
CA ILE A 269 17.99 3.10 -2.81
C ILE A 269 18.92 1.92 -2.48
N ALA A 270 18.36 0.75 -2.18
CA ALA A 270 19.14 -0.41 -1.79
C ALA A 270 19.97 -0.98 -2.96
N VAL A 271 19.43 -1.06 -4.16
CA VAL A 271 20.11 -1.62 -5.33
C VAL A 271 21.04 -0.58 -5.96
N PHE A 272 20.52 0.57 -6.37
CA PHE A 272 21.30 1.56 -7.13
C PHE A 272 22.10 2.53 -6.24
N GLY A 273 21.72 2.66 -4.96
CA GLY A 273 22.47 3.48 -4.00
C GLY A 273 23.47 2.70 -3.14
N LEU A 274 23.20 1.42 -2.85
CA LEU A 274 24.05 0.62 -1.97
C LEU A 274 24.71 -0.59 -2.66
N GLY A 275 24.38 -0.90 -3.92
CA GLY A 275 24.92 -2.04 -4.66
C GLY A 275 24.42 -3.41 -4.16
N LEU A 276 23.29 -3.45 -3.46
CA LEU A 276 22.74 -4.71 -2.96
C LEU A 276 22.09 -5.51 -4.09
N GLN A 277 22.13 -6.84 -4.00
CA GLN A 277 21.41 -7.70 -4.93
C GLN A 277 19.90 -7.52 -4.78
N PRO A 278 19.10 -7.64 -5.86
CA PRO A 278 17.69 -7.29 -5.88
C PRO A 278 16.83 -8.02 -4.84
N GLY A 279 17.07 -9.32 -4.63
CA GLY A 279 16.33 -10.10 -3.62
C GLY A 279 16.66 -9.66 -2.20
N THR A 280 17.93 -9.45 -1.91
CA THR A 280 18.40 -8.88 -0.64
C THR A 280 17.81 -7.49 -0.43
N ALA A 281 17.82 -6.63 -1.43
CA ALA A 281 17.23 -5.29 -1.37
C ALA A 281 15.73 -5.33 -1.08
N ALA A 282 14.99 -6.24 -1.72
CA ALA A 282 13.56 -6.43 -1.48
C ALA A 282 13.27 -6.84 -0.02
N MET A 283 14.03 -7.81 0.52
CA MET A 283 13.91 -8.23 1.91
C MET A 283 14.19 -7.08 2.88
N LEU A 284 15.33 -6.40 2.73
CA LEU A 284 15.75 -5.35 3.66
C LEU A 284 14.84 -4.12 3.59
N SER A 285 14.35 -3.76 2.41
CA SER A 285 13.36 -2.67 2.22
C SER A 285 12.03 -2.96 2.89
N SER A 286 11.67 -4.23 3.06
CA SER A 286 10.41 -4.65 3.66
C SER A 286 10.44 -4.67 5.19
N VAL A 287 11.61 -4.53 5.82
CA VAL A 287 11.75 -4.50 7.30
C VAL A 287 10.95 -3.36 7.92
N GLY A 288 10.80 -2.22 7.20
CA GLY A 288 9.94 -1.11 7.64
C GLY A 288 8.48 -1.52 7.79
N GLY A 289 7.95 -2.32 6.86
CA GLY A 289 6.58 -2.85 6.95
C GLY A 289 6.41 -3.81 8.13
N VAL A 290 7.40 -4.66 8.41
CA VAL A 290 7.38 -5.52 9.61
C VAL A 290 7.41 -4.68 10.89
N ALA A 291 8.28 -3.67 10.95
CA ALA A 291 8.31 -2.75 12.09
C ALA A 291 6.97 -2.02 12.27
N PHE A 292 6.37 -1.54 11.17
CA PHE A 292 5.02 -0.96 11.22
C PHE A 292 4.01 -1.92 11.86
N ILE A 293 3.96 -3.18 11.42
CA ILE A 293 3.03 -4.20 11.96
C ILE A 293 3.27 -4.43 13.45
N LEU A 294 4.52 -4.60 13.86
CA LEU A 294 4.88 -4.84 15.26
C LEU A 294 4.52 -3.67 16.18
N PHE A 295 4.69 -2.45 15.71
CA PHE A 295 4.40 -1.25 16.50
C PHE A 295 2.97 -0.71 16.31
N ALA A 296 2.15 -1.29 15.42
CA ALA A 296 0.79 -0.82 15.15
C ALA A 296 -0.11 -0.84 16.39
N LEU A 297 -0.09 -1.94 17.15
CA LEU A 297 -0.90 -2.04 18.38
C LEU A 297 -0.43 -1.04 19.46
N PRO A 298 0.86 -0.98 19.83
CA PRO A 298 1.35 0.05 20.73
C PRO A 298 1.02 1.49 20.28
N ALA A 299 1.16 1.77 18.99
CA ALA A 299 0.86 3.09 18.42
C ALA A 299 -0.62 3.49 18.60
N GLY A 300 -1.54 2.55 18.39
CA GLY A 300 -2.97 2.76 18.63
C GLY A 300 -3.26 3.03 20.10
N MET A 301 -2.74 2.20 21.01
CA MET A 301 -2.89 2.37 22.46
C MET A 301 -2.34 3.71 22.95
N LEU A 302 -1.18 4.14 22.44
CA LEU A 302 -0.62 5.44 22.75
C LEU A 302 -1.52 6.58 22.25
N GLY A 303 -2.10 6.43 21.05
CA GLY A 303 -3.06 7.39 20.48
C GLY A 303 -4.30 7.56 21.33
N GLU A 304 -4.87 6.47 21.84
CA GLU A 304 -6.02 6.49 22.75
C GLU A 304 -5.67 7.13 24.12
N LYS A 305 -4.50 6.78 24.66
CA LYS A 305 -4.09 7.25 26.00
C LYS A 305 -3.65 8.70 26.04
N TYR A 306 -2.90 9.17 25.03
CA TYR A 306 -2.25 10.48 25.05
C TYR A 306 -2.81 11.47 24.01
N GLY A 307 -3.81 11.05 23.25
CA GLY A 307 -4.44 11.81 22.17
C GLY A 307 -3.76 11.57 20.80
N ARG A 308 -4.56 11.21 19.80
CA ARG A 308 -4.10 10.82 18.46
C ARG A 308 -3.29 11.91 17.76
N GLY A 309 -3.77 13.16 17.83
CA GLY A 309 -3.05 14.29 17.24
C GLY A 309 -1.66 14.52 17.83
N ARG A 310 -1.46 14.24 19.14
CA ARG A 310 -0.16 14.32 19.80
C ARG A 310 0.78 13.21 19.33
N ILE A 311 0.28 11.97 19.22
CA ILE A 311 1.08 10.82 18.77
C ILE A 311 1.49 10.98 17.32
N VAL A 312 0.59 11.44 16.44
CA VAL A 312 0.92 11.77 15.04
C VAL A 312 2.03 12.82 14.97
N ARG A 313 1.97 13.89 15.78
CA ARG A 313 3.03 14.92 15.83
C ARG A 313 4.38 14.37 16.30
N ILE A 314 4.39 13.42 17.24
CA ILE A 314 5.62 12.74 17.70
C ILE A 314 6.19 11.89 16.55
N GLY A 315 5.37 11.10 15.86
CA GLY A 315 5.78 10.32 14.70
C GLY A 315 6.37 11.18 13.57
N LEU A 316 5.70 12.30 13.26
CA LEU A 316 6.18 13.27 12.26
C LEU A 316 7.51 13.90 12.66
N LEU A 317 7.64 14.37 13.89
CA LEU A 317 8.89 14.98 14.39
C LEU A 317 10.04 13.97 14.38
N GLY A 318 9.79 12.73 14.84
CA GLY A 318 10.75 11.65 14.78
C GLY A 318 11.21 11.37 13.35
N SER A 319 10.28 11.36 12.36
CA SER A 319 10.61 11.18 10.96
C SER A 319 11.43 12.35 10.40
N VAL A 320 11.11 13.59 10.77
CA VAL A 320 11.87 14.80 10.38
C VAL A 320 13.33 14.74 10.87
N LEU A 321 13.57 14.14 12.02
CA LEU A 321 14.92 13.96 12.56
C LEU A 321 15.64 12.73 11.95
N LEU A 322 14.93 11.63 11.82
CA LEU A 322 15.49 10.36 11.34
C LEU A 322 15.88 10.42 9.86
N LEU A 323 15.03 10.98 8.99
CA LEU A 323 15.25 10.88 7.54
C LEU A 323 16.46 11.67 7.05
N PRO A 324 16.76 12.90 7.51
CA PRO A 324 18.02 13.56 7.18
C PRO A 324 19.24 12.81 7.75
N LEU A 325 19.12 12.24 8.96
CA LEU A 325 20.16 11.39 9.51
C LEU A 325 20.37 10.15 8.62
N ALA A 326 19.30 9.49 8.16
CA ALA A 326 19.39 8.37 7.23
C ALA A 326 20.10 8.76 5.93
N TYR A 327 19.82 9.94 5.37
CA TYR A 327 20.54 10.46 4.19
C TYR A 327 22.06 10.53 4.43
N LEU A 328 22.49 10.91 5.64
CA LEU A 328 23.91 11.03 6.00
C LEU A 328 24.58 9.69 6.29
N ILE A 329 23.92 8.79 7.04
CA ILE A 329 24.57 7.59 7.60
C ILE A 329 24.33 6.32 6.79
N VAL A 330 23.29 6.27 5.94
CA VAL A 330 23.01 5.07 5.13
C VAL A 330 24.08 4.94 4.04
N ARG A 331 25.02 4.02 4.28
CA ARG A 331 26.14 3.70 3.37
C ARG A 331 26.28 2.18 3.16
N GLY A 332 25.47 1.37 3.82
CA GLY A 332 25.50 -0.09 3.71
C GLY A 332 24.23 -0.71 4.26
N ALA A 333 24.09 -2.05 4.12
CA ALA A 333 22.91 -2.82 4.45
C ALA A 333 22.47 -2.63 5.90
N THR A 334 23.39 -2.69 6.87
CA THR A 334 23.06 -2.59 8.30
C THR A 334 22.43 -1.24 8.65
N THR A 335 23.06 -0.13 8.23
CA THR A 335 22.52 1.21 8.50
C THR A 335 21.21 1.45 7.76
N PHE A 336 21.04 0.90 6.55
CA PHE A 336 19.80 0.94 5.80
C PHE A 336 18.67 0.24 6.60
N VAL A 337 18.87 -1.00 7.02
CA VAL A 337 17.86 -1.78 7.77
C VAL A 337 17.46 -1.09 9.06
N VAL A 338 18.42 -0.59 9.84
CA VAL A 338 18.12 0.11 11.11
C VAL A 338 17.30 1.37 10.86
N CYS A 339 17.66 2.18 9.87
CA CYS A 339 16.91 3.39 9.54
C CYS A 339 15.50 3.08 9.02
N ILE A 340 15.35 2.05 8.16
CA ILE A 340 14.04 1.66 7.62
C ILE A 340 13.15 1.04 8.71
N ALA A 341 13.71 0.23 9.61
CA ALA A 341 12.98 -0.29 10.77
C ALA A 341 12.46 0.86 11.66
N ALA A 342 13.34 1.83 11.98
CA ALA A 342 12.96 3.00 12.76
C ALA A 342 11.89 3.85 12.04
N ALA A 343 12.03 4.05 10.71
CA ALA A 343 11.04 4.77 9.92
C ALA A 343 9.68 4.06 9.93
N GLY A 344 9.65 2.73 9.82
CA GLY A 344 8.42 1.93 9.92
C GLY A 344 7.75 2.03 11.29
N ALA A 345 8.52 2.02 12.38
CA ALA A 345 8.02 2.22 13.74
C ALA A 345 7.44 3.64 13.92
N LEU A 346 8.10 4.68 13.42
CA LEU A 346 7.58 6.05 13.44
C LEU A 346 6.34 6.20 12.56
N TRP A 347 6.33 5.52 11.39
CA TRP A 347 5.16 5.50 10.51
C TRP A 347 3.94 4.86 11.16
N SER A 348 4.11 3.86 12.05
CA SER A 348 2.99 3.28 12.78
C SER A 348 2.29 4.30 13.69
N LEU A 349 3.04 5.22 14.32
CA LEU A 349 2.46 6.30 15.14
C LEU A 349 1.56 7.23 14.32
N ILE A 350 1.90 7.42 13.03
CA ILE A 350 1.15 8.28 12.11
C ILE A 350 -0.02 7.49 11.50
N GLY A 351 0.28 6.39 10.78
CA GLY A 351 -0.66 5.69 9.94
C GLY A 351 -1.83 5.07 10.70
N VAL A 352 -1.57 4.45 11.87
CA VAL A 352 -2.61 3.84 12.71
C VAL A 352 -3.57 4.89 13.28
N ASN A 353 -3.06 6.07 13.61
CA ASN A 353 -3.85 7.14 14.23
C ASN A 353 -4.50 8.09 13.22
N ALA A 354 -4.11 8.06 11.94
CA ALA A 354 -4.54 9.03 10.93
C ALA A 354 -6.05 9.01 10.67
N LEU A 355 -6.63 7.84 10.37
CA LEU A 355 -8.07 7.72 10.10
C LEU A 355 -8.93 7.97 11.34
N PRO A 356 -8.63 7.39 12.53
CA PRO A 356 -9.33 7.74 13.75
C PRO A 356 -9.25 9.24 14.10
N LEU A 357 -8.13 9.91 13.82
CA LEU A 357 -7.99 11.35 14.05
C LEU A 357 -8.96 12.17 13.17
N VAL A 358 -9.22 11.71 11.95
CA VAL A 358 -10.23 12.33 11.07
C VAL A 358 -11.63 12.19 11.68
N TYR A 359 -11.94 11.05 12.29
CA TYR A 359 -13.22 10.80 12.93
C TYR A 359 -13.40 11.65 14.20
N ASP A 360 -12.34 11.85 15.00
CA ASP A 360 -12.40 12.68 16.22
C ASP A 360 -12.81 14.14 15.94
N HIS A 361 -12.56 14.63 14.70
CA HIS A 361 -12.91 15.98 14.27
C HIS A 361 -14.10 16.00 13.29
N GLY A 362 -14.68 14.84 13.03
CA GLY A 362 -15.85 14.65 12.16
C GLY A 362 -17.17 14.77 12.93
N GLU A 363 -18.27 14.72 12.17
CA GLU A 363 -19.62 14.55 12.71
C GLU A 363 -19.96 13.06 12.74
N GLU A 364 -20.52 12.56 13.83
CA GLU A 364 -20.83 11.13 14.02
C GLU A 364 -21.75 10.56 12.94
N ASP A 365 -22.67 11.39 12.41
CA ASP A 365 -23.61 11.01 11.36
C ASP A 365 -22.97 11.00 9.95
N LYS A 366 -21.72 11.47 9.77
CA LYS A 366 -21.02 11.63 8.50
C LYS A 366 -19.71 10.82 8.39
N ILE A 367 -19.55 9.77 9.17
CA ILE A 367 -18.33 8.92 9.19
C ILE A 367 -17.93 8.47 7.77
N GLY A 368 -18.90 8.08 6.94
CA GLY A 368 -18.63 7.68 5.55
C GLY A 368 -18.03 8.79 4.69
N ALA A 369 -18.50 10.04 4.86
CA ALA A 369 -17.96 11.20 4.14
C ALA A 369 -16.52 11.49 4.56
N TYR A 370 -16.21 11.44 5.86
CA TYR A 370 -14.86 11.65 6.38
C TYR A 370 -13.90 10.54 5.99
N THR A 371 -14.37 9.29 5.94
CA THR A 371 -13.61 8.16 5.37
C THR A 371 -13.27 8.41 3.91
N GLY A 372 -14.23 8.87 3.12
CA GLY A 372 -14.02 9.23 1.72
C GLY A 372 -12.95 10.33 1.54
N LEU A 373 -12.99 11.37 2.38
CA LEU A 373 -12.00 12.46 2.36
C LEU A 373 -10.60 11.98 2.76
N TYR A 374 -10.50 11.10 3.75
CA TYR A 374 -9.24 10.44 4.13
C TYR A 374 -8.63 9.70 2.94
N TYR A 375 -9.40 8.81 2.31
CA TYR A 375 -8.91 8.05 1.15
C TYR A 375 -8.62 8.94 -0.04
N PHE A 376 -9.41 9.96 -0.31
CA PHE A 376 -9.12 10.93 -1.36
C PHE A 376 -7.77 11.63 -1.14
N SER A 377 -7.50 12.08 0.10
CA SER A 377 -6.23 12.75 0.45
C SER A 377 -5.04 11.79 0.33
N SER A 378 -5.16 10.57 0.88
CA SER A 378 -4.07 9.58 0.83
C SER A 378 -3.81 9.07 -0.60
N GLN A 379 -4.83 8.82 -1.40
CA GLN A 379 -4.67 8.39 -2.79
C GLN A 379 -4.11 9.49 -3.70
N THR A 380 -4.51 10.75 -3.47
CA THR A 380 -3.88 11.88 -4.15
C THR A 380 -2.37 11.90 -3.87
N ALA A 381 -2.00 11.72 -2.61
CA ALA A 381 -0.59 11.66 -2.20
C ALA A 381 0.15 10.46 -2.78
N ALA A 382 -0.51 9.29 -2.87
CA ALA A 382 0.06 8.08 -3.46
C ALA A 382 0.33 8.21 -4.98
N ILE A 383 -0.39 9.11 -5.66
CA ILE A 383 -0.09 9.44 -7.06
C ILE A 383 1.01 10.52 -7.14
N VAL A 384 0.86 11.59 -6.37
CA VAL A 384 1.74 12.78 -6.47
C VAL A 384 3.12 12.52 -5.86
N GLY A 385 3.19 11.78 -4.74
CA GLY A 385 4.41 11.54 -3.98
C GLY A 385 5.53 10.90 -4.78
N PRO A 386 5.31 9.70 -5.36
CA PRO A 386 6.33 9.03 -6.17
C PRO A 386 6.78 9.87 -7.37
N VAL A 387 5.85 10.54 -8.07
CA VAL A 387 6.17 11.39 -9.23
C VAL A 387 7.08 12.55 -8.82
N LEU A 388 6.73 13.29 -7.77
CA LEU A 388 7.55 14.39 -7.27
C LEU A 388 8.89 13.88 -6.70
N GLY A 389 8.89 12.75 -5.99
CA GLY A 389 10.10 12.11 -5.49
C GLY A 389 11.04 11.69 -6.61
N GLY A 390 10.52 11.03 -7.64
CA GLY A 390 11.30 10.67 -8.83
C GLY A 390 11.83 11.87 -9.60
N PHE A 391 11.02 12.93 -9.75
CA PHE A 391 11.44 14.18 -10.36
C PHE A 391 12.59 14.84 -9.58
N LEU A 392 12.50 14.89 -8.25
CA LEU A 392 13.57 15.42 -7.42
C LEU A 392 14.87 14.63 -7.58
N VAL A 393 14.79 13.30 -7.58
CA VAL A 393 15.95 12.42 -7.77
C VAL A 393 16.61 12.69 -9.11
N SER A 394 15.84 12.76 -10.21
CA SER A 394 16.38 12.96 -11.55
C SER A 394 16.94 14.35 -11.80
N THR A 395 16.39 15.41 -11.15
CA THR A 395 16.76 16.79 -11.45
C THR A 395 17.75 17.38 -10.48
N ILE A 396 17.48 17.27 -9.17
CA ILE A 396 18.27 17.88 -8.10
C ILE A 396 19.24 16.87 -7.49
N GLY A 397 18.80 15.61 -7.39
CA GLY A 397 19.58 14.56 -6.77
C GLY A 397 20.71 13.99 -7.59
N GLY A 398 20.87 14.39 -8.87
CA GLY A 398 21.85 13.79 -9.78
C GLY A 398 21.69 12.28 -9.87
N ASP A 399 20.44 11.84 -9.96
CA ASP A 399 19.99 10.44 -9.99
C ASP A 399 20.33 9.59 -8.74
N GLN A 400 20.71 10.24 -7.64
CA GLN A 400 20.95 9.55 -6.37
C GLN A 400 19.65 9.33 -5.61
N HIS A 401 19.13 8.11 -5.57
CA HIS A 401 17.86 7.74 -4.91
C HIS A 401 17.80 8.09 -3.42
N ARG A 402 18.94 8.19 -2.72
CA ARG A 402 18.96 8.60 -1.31
C ARG A 402 18.41 10.00 -1.04
N PHE A 403 18.31 10.87 -2.06
CA PHE A 403 17.62 12.16 -1.93
C PHE A 403 16.14 12.02 -1.55
N LEU A 404 15.53 10.85 -1.74
CA LEU A 404 14.19 10.56 -1.25
C LEU A 404 14.08 10.70 0.27
N PHE A 405 15.14 10.43 1.03
CA PHE A 405 15.13 10.69 2.47
C PHE A 405 14.92 12.17 2.78
N LEU A 406 15.60 13.06 2.06
CA LEU A 406 15.45 14.52 2.25
C LEU A 406 14.09 15.02 1.76
N PHE A 407 13.62 14.52 0.61
CA PHE A 407 12.29 14.80 0.09
C PHE A 407 11.21 14.43 1.12
N SER A 408 11.31 13.22 1.67
CA SER A 408 10.35 12.75 2.66
C SER A 408 10.45 13.51 3.98
N ALA A 409 11.65 13.89 4.41
CA ALA A 409 11.85 14.75 5.58
C ALA A 409 11.16 16.11 5.41
N PHE A 410 11.29 16.72 4.24
CA PHE A 410 10.63 17.99 3.93
C PHE A 410 9.10 17.89 4.05
N TRP A 411 8.50 16.89 3.41
CA TRP A 411 7.05 16.69 3.43
C TRP A 411 6.53 16.28 4.82
N MET A 412 7.29 15.46 5.57
CA MET A 412 6.97 15.16 6.99
C MET A 412 7.03 16.43 7.85
N GLY A 413 8.00 17.32 7.58
CA GLY A 413 8.13 18.61 8.24
C GLY A 413 6.94 19.55 7.98
N LEU A 414 6.50 19.63 6.72
CA LEU A 414 5.29 20.36 6.37
C LEU A 414 4.07 19.78 7.10
N GLY A 415 3.92 18.47 7.10
CA GLY A 415 2.86 17.77 7.84
C GLY A 415 2.89 18.11 9.35
N TRP A 416 4.07 18.13 9.96
CA TRP A 416 4.24 18.51 11.35
C TRP A 416 3.84 19.97 11.62
N LEU A 417 4.25 20.90 10.76
CA LEU A 417 3.89 22.31 10.88
C LEU A 417 2.37 22.52 10.76
N VAL A 418 1.71 21.81 9.85
CA VAL A 418 0.26 21.84 9.70
C VAL A 418 -0.42 21.30 10.94
N MET A 419 0.05 20.13 11.44
CA MET A 419 -0.53 19.48 12.62
C MET A 419 -0.33 20.25 13.93
N ARG A 420 0.62 21.15 14.01
CA ARG A 420 0.76 22.07 15.17
C ARG A 420 -0.39 23.06 15.31
N ARG A 421 -1.11 23.32 14.22
CA ARG A 421 -2.24 24.25 14.17
C ARG A 421 -3.59 23.57 14.42
N VAL A 422 -3.62 22.26 14.46
CA VAL A 422 -4.81 21.47 14.81
C VAL A 422 -5.03 21.58 16.33
N ARG A 423 -6.24 22.00 16.72
CA ARG A 423 -6.66 22.21 18.11
C ARG A 423 -7.23 20.93 18.73
#